data_5f8b58aeabe224daf14b1df60efe5b68
#
_entry.id   5f8b58aeabe224daf14b1df60efe5b68
#
_cell.length_a   1.000
_cell.length_b   1.000
_cell.length_c   1.000
_cell.angle_alpha   90.00
_cell.angle_beta   90.00
_cell.angle_gamma   90.00
#
_symmetry.space_group_name_H-M   'P 1'
#
loop_
_entity.id
_entity.type
_entity.pdbx_description
1 polymer ?
#
loop_
_entity_poly.entity_id
_entity_poly.type
_entity_poly.pdbx_seq_one_letter_code
_entity_poly.pdbx_strand_id
1 'polypeptide(L)'
;MPPIMGAAAFLMAEMVGVPYAKIIVRAILPAFLYFLGIFLGVHFKAKKLGLKGLPREELPKWKLLLPQIYLILPLVVLVYMIMIGFTMATAAVYATLYCVVVAMISREEGKKKLVMAIPLIPLLFMTLMSRSFEPGTFMGEKGSTLCLAIAFVLLVINYAISKPNVKSLPTIIDAFENGGKNCLSVGIACGMAGIIAGVVTMTGLGQVLIGAIVGLSNGHLIIALVLTMLCCIVLGMGVPTTANYIIMATTCAPILASGMGLNLMAAHMFCFYFGIVADITPPVALAAYAGSAIAKAPPMKTAWNATRLAIAAFIIPYIFAYNNALIFVGSDVKFLSVASIVISATLGMASIASGLMGYLIRDMKWISRIALVAGGLLMVIPGTVTDLAGLAVLVVVLVLQRIENKKDKAAASV
;
A
#
# COMPACT_ATOMS: atom_id res chain seq x y z
N MET A 1 -0.14 -1.80 -0.11
CA MET A 1 0.95 -2.37 0.71
C MET A 1 0.64 -3.84 0.98
N PRO A 2 1.51 -4.77 0.59
CA PRO A 2 1.34 -6.17 0.98
C PRO A 2 1.37 -6.30 2.53
N PRO A 3 0.57 -7.20 3.13
CA PRO A 3 -0.36 -8.15 2.52
C PRO A 3 -1.77 -7.61 2.29
N ILE A 4 -2.03 -6.32 2.55
CA ILE A 4 -3.37 -5.73 2.59
C ILE A 4 -3.93 -5.47 1.16
N MET A 5 -3.06 -5.41 0.14
CA MET A 5 -3.43 -5.05 -1.23
C MET A 5 -4.05 -6.19 -2.05
N GLY A 6 -4.61 -7.20 -1.41
CA GLY A 6 -5.28 -8.30 -2.10
C GLY A 6 -4.35 -9.15 -2.96
N ALA A 7 -4.94 -9.87 -3.94
CA ALA A 7 -4.24 -10.83 -4.77
C ALA A 7 -3.27 -10.20 -5.80
N ALA A 8 -3.32 -8.90 -6.04
CA ALA A 8 -2.51 -8.25 -7.08
C ALA A 8 -0.99 -8.39 -6.85
N ALA A 9 -0.53 -8.30 -5.59
CA ALA A 9 0.89 -8.48 -5.29
C ALA A 9 1.35 -9.94 -5.47
N PHE A 10 0.45 -10.89 -5.33
CA PHE A 10 0.72 -12.30 -5.62
C PHE A 10 0.86 -12.55 -7.12
N LEU A 11 -0.05 -11.98 -7.90
CA LEU A 11 0.05 -12.03 -9.36
C LEU A 11 1.30 -11.33 -9.88
N MET A 12 1.73 -10.25 -9.20
CA MET A 12 3.01 -9.61 -9.51
C MET A 12 4.18 -10.56 -9.31
N ALA A 13 4.17 -11.39 -8.25
CA ALA A 13 5.21 -12.39 -8.01
C ALA A 13 5.30 -13.40 -9.16
N GLU A 14 4.17 -13.86 -9.67
CA GLU A 14 4.09 -14.79 -10.80
C GLU A 14 4.55 -14.12 -12.10
N MET A 15 4.04 -12.92 -12.41
CA MET A 15 4.35 -12.23 -13.66
C MET A 15 5.80 -11.75 -13.75
N VAL A 16 6.40 -11.34 -12.63
CA VAL A 16 7.80 -10.89 -12.58
C VAL A 16 8.77 -12.06 -12.36
N GLY A 17 8.26 -13.24 -11.97
CA GLY A 17 9.09 -14.42 -11.73
C GLY A 17 9.95 -14.32 -10.46
N VAL A 18 9.49 -13.60 -9.42
CA VAL A 18 10.22 -13.47 -8.16
C VAL A 18 9.39 -13.91 -6.97
N PRO A 19 10.00 -14.48 -5.91
CA PRO A 19 9.27 -14.85 -4.70
C PRO A 19 8.51 -13.65 -4.11
N TYR A 20 7.29 -13.89 -3.65
CA TYR A 20 6.43 -12.85 -3.04
C TYR A 20 7.11 -12.11 -1.88
N ALA A 21 7.91 -12.81 -1.05
CA ALA A 21 8.69 -12.20 0.01
C ALA A 21 9.61 -11.07 -0.47
N LYS A 22 10.22 -11.23 -1.66
CA LYS A 22 11.04 -10.16 -2.27
C LYS A 22 10.21 -8.96 -2.70
N ILE A 23 8.96 -9.17 -3.14
CA ILE A 23 8.05 -8.07 -3.49
C ILE A 23 7.67 -7.29 -2.24
N ILE A 24 7.36 -7.97 -1.12
CA ILE A 24 7.06 -7.31 0.16
C ILE A 24 8.21 -6.38 0.56
N VAL A 25 9.44 -6.90 0.58
CA VAL A 25 10.62 -6.11 0.97
C VAL A 25 10.80 -4.89 0.05
N ARG A 26 10.67 -5.08 -1.27
CA ARG A 26 10.80 -4.00 -2.26
C ARG A 26 9.70 -2.94 -2.15
N ALA A 27 8.53 -3.29 -1.65
CA ALA A 27 7.41 -2.38 -1.46
C ALA A 27 7.48 -1.56 -0.16
N ILE A 28 8.35 -1.90 0.82
CA ILE A 28 8.39 -1.25 2.14
C ILE A 28 8.68 0.24 2.03
N LEU A 29 9.79 0.61 1.37
CA LEU A 29 10.19 2.02 1.26
C LEU A 29 9.19 2.87 0.46
N PRO A 30 8.73 2.43 -0.73
CA PRO A 30 7.67 3.14 -1.44
C PRO A 30 6.40 3.31 -0.63
N ALA A 31 5.98 2.28 0.12
CA ALA A 31 4.80 2.35 0.98
C ALA A 31 5.00 3.33 2.15
N PHE A 32 6.17 3.29 2.80
CA PHE A 32 6.51 4.24 3.86
C PHE A 32 6.43 5.69 3.37
N LEU A 33 7.06 5.98 2.24
CA LEU A 33 7.04 7.31 1.63
C LEU A 33 5.62 7.76 1.25
N TYR A 34 4.79 6.84 0.75
CA TYR A 34 3.40 7.11 0.42
C TYR A 34 2.57 7.53 1.64
N PHE A 35 2.62 6.74 2.73
CA PHE A 35 1.91 7.07 3.95
C PHE A 35 2.45 8.35 4.62
N LEU A 36 3.75 8.56 4.57
CA LEU A 36 4.38 9.79 5.06
C LEU A 36 3.89 11.01 4.28
N GLY A 37 3.81 10.92 2.95
CA GLY A 37 3.28 12.00 2.11
C GLY A 37 1.83 12.36 2.44
N ILE A 38 0.96 11.35 2.65
CA ILE A 38 -0.42 11.57 3.08
C ILE A 38 -0.45 12.21 4.47
N PHE A 39 0.33 11.68 5.42
CA PHE A 39 0.41 12.23 6.77
C PHE A 39 0.81 13.71 6.77
N LEU A 40 1.83 14.07 6.01
CA LEU A 40 2.27 15.47 5.86
C LEU A 40 1.18 16.34 5.23
N GLY A 41 0.50 15.85 4.19
CA GLY A 41 -0.62 16.56 3.56
C GLY A 41 -1.76 16.85 4.53
N VAL A 42 -2.17 15.83 5.30
CA VAL A 42 -3.19 15.97 6.35
C VAL A 42 -2.72 16.92 7.45
N HIS A 43 -1.46 16.81 7.90
CA HIS A 43 -0.89 17.67 8.93
C HIS A 43 -0.93 19.14 8.51
N PHE A 44 -0.42 19.49 7.33
CA PHE A 44 -0.44 20.86 6.84
C PHE A 44 -1.86 21.39 6.63
N LYS A 45 -2.76 20.54 6.15
CA LYS A 45 -4.17 20.91 5.98
C LYS A 45 -4.86 21.17 7.31
N ALA A 46 -4.64 20.31 8.31
CA ALA A 46 -5.18 20.48 9.66
C ALA A 46 -4.66 21.77 10.33
N LYS A 47 -3.34 22.03 10.22
CA LYS A 47 -2.74 23.27 10.71
C LYS A 47 -3.33 24.51 10.05
N LYS A 48 -3.52 24.48 8.73
CA LYS A 48 -4.14 25.56 7.97
C LYS A 48 -5.57 25.87 8.42
N LEU A 49 -6.33 24.83 8.76
CA LEU A 49 -7.71 24.96 9.23
C LEU A 49 -7.82 25.23 10.72
N GLY A 50 -6.69 25.32 11.45
CA GLY A 50 -6.69 25.53 12.90
C GLY A 50 -7.24 24.36 13.71
N LEU A 51 -7.33 23.14 13.10
CA LEU A 51 -7.85 21.96 13.78
C LEU A 51 -6.90 21.55 14.90
N LYS A 52 -7.46 21.39 16.10
CA LYS A 52 -6.74 20.87 17.27
C LYS A 52 -6.92 19.34 17.32
N GLY A 53 -5.91 18.65 17.83
CA GLY A 53 -6.00 17.22 18.12
C GLY A 53 -6.96 16.94 19.28
N LEU A 54 -7.32 15.68 19.45
CA LEU A 54 -8.11 15.22 20.59
C LEU A 54 -7.37 15.52 21.90
N PRO A 55 -8.08 15.89 22.98
CA PRO A 55 -7.51 16.00 24.31
C PRO A 55 -6.82 14.70 24.73
N ARG A 56 -5.74 14.80 25.50
CA ARG A 56 -4.99 13.61 25.96
C ARG A 56 -5.82 12.63 26.76
N GLU A 57 -6.89 13.11 27.38
CA GLU A 57 -7.82 12.32 28.19
C GLU A 57 -8.68 11.38 27.36
N GLU A 58 -9.00 11.78 26.12
CA GLU A 58 -9.78 11.00 25.16
C GLU A 58 -8.93 10.01 24.36
N LEU A 59 -7.58 10.09 24.46
CA LEU A 59 -6.70 9.17 23.76
C LEU A 59 -6.70 7.79 24.44
N PRO A 60 -6.78 6.68 23.65
CA PRO A 60 -6.72 5.34 24.22
C PRO A 60 -5.39 5.14 24.99
N LYS A 61 -5.49 4.73 26.24
CA LYS A 61 -4.33 4.43 27.06
C LYS A 61 -3.67 3.13 26.61
N TRP A 62 -2.34 3.12 26.52
CA TRP A 62 -1.56 1.92 26.15
C TRP A 62 -1.91 0.68 26.99
N LYS A 63 -2.24 0.87 28.28
CA LYS A 63 -2.69 -0.22 29.17
C LYS A 63 -3.96 -0.92 28.69
N LEU A 64 -4.82 -0.24 27.92
CA LEU A 64 -6.05 -0.81 27.34
C LEU A 64 -5.78 -1.48 25.98
N LEU A 65 -4.75 -1.03 25.25
CA LEU A 65 -4.39 -1.56 23.93
C LEU A 65 -3.53 -2.82 24.01
N LEU A 66 -2.59 -2.87 24.96
CA LEU A 66 -1.67 -4.00 25.13
C LEU A 66 -2.40 -5.36 25.30
N PRO A 67 -3.48 -5.49 26.11
CA PRO A 67 -4.22 -6.74 26.22
C PRO A 67 -4.93 -7.16 24.94
N GLN A 68 -5.08 -6.27 23.95
CA GLN A 68 -5.75 -6.52 22.68
C GLN A 68 -4.77 -6.74 21.52
N ILE A 69 -3.46 -6.72 21.76
CA ILE A 69 -2.43 -6.87 20.72
C ILE A 69 -2.51 -8.23 20.01
N TYR A 70 -3.06 -9.24 20.66
CA TYR A 70 -3.28 -10.57 20.08
C TYR A 70 -4.24 -10.53 18.86
N LEU A 71 -5.06 -9.46 18.70
CA LEU A 71 -5.91 -9.27 17.52
C LEU A 71 -5.09 -9.10 16.23
N ILE A 72 -3.83 -8.69 16.33
CA ILE A 72 -2.92 -8.54 15.18
C ILE A 72 -2.26 -9.87 14.81
N LEU A 73 -2.33 -10.89 15.68
CA LEU A 73 -1.66 -12.18 15.51
C LEU A 73 -1.90 -12.85 14.14
N PRO A 74 -3.13 -12.90 13.58
CA PRO A 74 -3.38 -13.50 12.28
C PRO A 74 -2.58 -12.84 11.15
N LEU A 75 -2.45 -11.52 11.20
CA LEU A 75 -1.69 -10.75 10.22
C LEU A 75 -0.18 -11.03 10.33
N VAL A 76 0.33 -11.06 11.56
CA VAL A 76 1.75 -11.37 11.83
C VAL A 76 2.09 -12.78 11.35
N VAL A 77 1.23 -13.76 11.65
CA VAL A 77 1.42 -15.15 11.21
C VAL A 77 1.39 -15.27 9.69
N LEU A 78 0.45 -14.61 9.02
CA LEU A 78 0.36 -14.60 7.57
C LEU A 78 1.69 -14.12 6.93
N VAL A 79 2.17 -12.97 7.37
CA VAL A 79 3.42 -12.38 6.85
C VAL A 79 4.62 -13.30 7.17
N TYR A 80 4.69 -13.80 8.39
CA TYR A 80 5.79 -14.67 8.83
C TYR A 80 5.86 -15.97 8.01
N MET A 81 4.74 -16.66 7.79
CA MET A 81 4.70 -17.90 7.02
C MET A 81 5.11 -17.68 5.55
N ILE A 82 4.66 -16.59 4.94
CA ILE A 82 5.05 -16.24 3.57
C ILE A 82 6.56 -15.93 3.50
N MET A 83 7.09 -15.22 4.48
CA MET A 83 8.53 -14.87 4.52
C MET A 83 9.43 -16.10 4.67
N ILE A 84 8.95 -17.17 5.29
CA ILE A 84 9.68 -18.44 5.44
C ILE A 84 9.58 -19.31 4.17
N GLY A 85 8.65 -19.02 3.26
CA GLY A 85 8.53 -19.73 1.98
C GLY A 85 7.35 -20.68 1.87
N PHE A 86 6.39 -20.63 2.80
CA PHE A 86 5.14 -21.36 2.64
C PHE A 86 4.32 -20.83 1.47
N THR A 87 3.51 -21.71 0.86
CA THR A 87 2.59 -21.28 -0.19
C THR A 87 1.56 -20.31 0.36
N MET A 88 1.10 -19.40 -0.48
CA MET A 88 0.09 -18.40 -0.10
C MET A 88 -1.21 -19.03 0.38
N ALA A 89 -1.62 -20.14 -0.24
CA ALA A 89 -2.81 -20.89 0.17
C ALA A 89 -2.67 -21.44 1.59
N THR A 90 -1.53 -22.08 1.91
CA THR A 90 -1.25 -22.61 3.23
C THR A 90 -1.21 -21.49 4.28
N ALA A 91 -0.50 -20.40 4.00
CA ALA A 91 -0.42 -19.24 4.90
C ALA A 91 -1.81 -18.60 5.15
N ALA A 92 -2.66 -18.52 4.11
CA ALA A 92 -4.03 -18.01 4.23
C ALA A 92 -4.91 -18.91 5.09
N VAL A 93 -4.82 -20.24 4.95
CA VAL A 93 -5.58 -21.19 5.80
C VAL A 93 -5.18 -21.04 7.26
N TYR A 94 -3.87 -20.98 7.57
CA TYR A 94 -3.40 -20.73 8.94
C TYR A 94 -3.94 -19.39 9.47
N ALA A 95 -3.77 -18.31 8.72
CA ALA A 95 -4.26 -16.99 9.12
C ALA A 95 -5.77 -16.98 9.38
N THR A 96 -6.56 -17.70 8.56
CA THR A 96 -8.03 -17.82 8.74
C THR A 96 -8.35 -18.55 10.05
N LEU A 97 -7.67 -19.65 10.37
CA LEU A 97 -7.86 -20.34 11.64
C LEU A 97 -7.46 -19.47 12.84
N TYR A 98 -6.34 -18.74 12.73
CA TYR A 98 -5.98 -17.75 13.76
C TYR A 98 -7.05 -16.68 13.92
N CYS A 99 -7.65 -16.16 12.84
CA CYS A 99 -8.76 -15.21 12.90
C CYS A 99 -9.94 -15.79 13.67
N VAL A 100 -10.35 -17.04 13.38
CA VAL A 100 -11.47 -17.69 14.04
C VAL A 100 -11.19 -17.85 15.53
N VAL A 101 -10.01 -18.38 15.92
CA VAL A 101 -9.64 -18.57 17.31
C VAL A 101 -9.56 -17.24 18.06
N VAL A 102 -8.93 -16.22 17.46
CA VAL A 102 -8.80 -14.88 18.04
C VAL A 102 -10.18 -14.22 18.21
N ALA A 103 -11.09 -14.39 17.24
CA ALA A 103 -12.45 -13.89 17.34
C ALA A 103 -13.22 -14.56 18.48
N MET A 104 -13.04 -15.85 18.69
CA MET A 104 -13.64 -16.58 19.83
C MET A 104 -13.08 -16.08 21.16
N ILE A 105 -11.75 -15.93 21.26
CA ILE A 105 -11.07 -15.42 22.46
C ILE A 105 -11.56 -14.01 22.82
N SER A 106 -11.75 -13.15 21.82
CA SER A 106 -12.12 -11.73 22.05
C SER A 106 -13.53 -11.55 22.60
N ARG A 107 -14.42 -12.55 22.43
CA ARG A 107 -15.83 -12.51 22.85
C ARG A 107 -16.07 -13.14 24.22
N GLU A 108 -15.10 -13.83 24.77
CA GLU A 108 -15.20 -14.54 26.04
C GLU A 108 -14.44 -13.82 27.15
N GLU A 109 -14.91 -13.98 28.40
CA GLU A 109 -14.28 -13.41 29.60
C GLU A 109 -13.83 -14.48 30.59
N GLY A 110 -12.86 -14.13 31.44
CA GLY A 110 -12.41 -14.96 32.54
C GLY A 110 -11.75 -16.28 32.09
N LYS A 111 -12.03 -17.39 32.82
CA LYS A 111 -11.44 -18.72 32.56
C LYS A 111 -11.80 -19.28 31.16
N LYS A 112 -12.95 -18.94 30.60
CA LYS A 112 -13.37 -19.37 29.27
C LYS A 112 -12.45 -18.82 28.19
N LYS A 113 -11.93 -17.62 28.35
CA LYS A 113 -10.95 -17.01 27.43
C LYS A 113 -9.68 -17.87 27.31
N LEU A 114 -9.19 -18.43 28.41
CA LEU A 114 -8.01 -19.28 28.41
C LEU A 114 -8.27 -20.61 27.70
N VAL A 115 -9.45 -21.23 27.94
CA VAL A 115 -9.83 -22.49 27.27
C VAL A 115 -9.96 -22.29 25.76
N MET A 116 -10.51 -21.17 25.31
CA MET A 116 -10.62 -20.83 23.88
C MET A 116 -9.27 -20.57 23.22
N ALA A 117 -8.22 -20.33 23.98
CA ALA A 117 -6.85 -20.16 23.46
C ALA A 117 -6.13 -21.50 23.18
N ILE A 118 -6.65 -22.65 23.66
CA ILE A 118 -5.98 -23.96 23.48
C ILE A 118 -5.69 -24.29 22.00
N PRO A 119 -6.58 -24.04 21.03
CA PRO A 119 -6.28 -24.31 19.61
C PRO A 119 -5.13 -23.47 19.03
N LEU A 120 -4.71 -22.39 19.72
CA LEU A 120 -3.52 -21.64 19.33
C LEU A 120 -2.23 -22.44 19.52
N ILE A 121 -2.20 -23.41 20.45
CA ILE A 121 -0.98 -24.18 20.78
C ILE A 121 -0.46 -24.94 19.55
N PRO A 122 -1.22 -25.83 18.88
CA PRO A 122 -0.73 -26.52 17.70
C PRO A 122 -0.46 -25.57 16.53
N LEU A 123 -1.25 -24.50 16.39
CA LEU A 123 -1.02 -23.50 15.37
C LEU A 123 0.30 -22.74 15.60
N LEU A 124 0.57 -22.30 16.83
CA LEU A 124 1.83 -21.65 17.22
C LEU A 124 3.01 -22.61 17.11
N PHE A 125 2.85 -23.84 17.56
CA PHE A 125 3.89 -24.87 17.43
C PHE A 125 4.31 -25.00 15.97
N MET A 126 3.36 -25.19 15.05
CA MET A 126 3.69 -25.34 13.64
C MET A 126 4.30 -24.06 13.04
N THR A 127 3.78 -22.87 13.38
CA THR A 127 4.33 -21.60 12.89
C THR A 127 5.77 -21.38 13.36
N LEU A 128 6.09 -21.71 14.59
CA LEU A 128 7.45 -21.54 15.15
C LEU A 128 8.42 -22.61 14.64
N MET A 129 7.94 -23.87 14.53
CA MET A 129 8.75 -24.99 14.05
C MET A 129 8.83 -25.06 12.51
N SER A 130 8.06 -24.28 11.79
CA SER A 130 8.02 -24.28 10.33
C SER A 130 9.39 -24.04 9.67
N ARG A 131 10.28 -23.32 10.34
CA ARG A 131 11.65 -23.08 9.89
C ARG A 131 12.55 -24.31 10.00
N SER A 132 12.20 -25.25 10.87
CA SER A 132 12.95 -26.50 11.08
C SER A 132 12.52 -27.62 10.14
N PHE A 133 11.41 -27.45 9.42
CA PHE A 133 10.88 -28.42 8.48
C PHE A 133 11.09 -27.90 7.06
N GLU A 134 12.00 -28.54 6.31
CA GLU A 134 12.21 -28.21 4.91
C GLU A 134 10.94 -28.49 4.07
N PRO A 135 10.56 -27.55 3.17
CA PRO A 135 9.50 -27.81 2.20
C PRO A 135 9.83 -29.05 1.36
N GLY A 136 8.88 -29.99 1.25
CA GLY A 136 9.08 -31.27 0.53
C GLY A 136 9.46 -32.47 1.42
N THR A 137 9.73 -32.26 2.73
CA THR A 137 9.87 -33.37 3.68
C THR A 137 8.51 -33.88 4.15
N PHE A 138 8.43 -35.16 4.52
CA PHE A 138 7.19 -35.74 5.08
C PHE A 138 6.64 -34.96 6.26
N MET A 139 7.51 -34.39 7.10
CA MET A 139 7.14 -33.52 8.23
C MET A 139 6.73 -32.13 7.77
N GLY A 140 7.29 -31.57 6.69
CA GLY A 140 6.94 -30.25 6.17
C GLY A 140 5.53 -30.17 5.59
N GLU A 141 5.14 -31.11 4.74
CA GLU A 141 3.80 -31.12 4.09
C GLU A 141 2.74 -31.80 4.97
N LYS A 142 2.99 -33.01 5.43
CA LYS A 142 2.03 -33.77 6.26
C LYS A 142 1.95 -33.27 7.68
N GLY A 143 3.05 -32.76 8.25
CA GLY A 143 3.06 -32.14 9.57
C GLY A 143 2.22 -30.88 9.63
N SER A 144 2.27 -30.04 8.59
CA SER A 144 1.43 -28.84 8.51
C SER A 144 -0.05 -29.18 8.46
N THR A 145 -0.43 -30.16 7.60
CA THR A 145 -1.80 -30.62 7.47
C THR A 145 -2.31 -31.27 8.77
N LEU A 146 -1.45 -32.06 9.45
CA LEU A 146 -1.79 -32.69 10.73
C LEU A 146 -2.03 -31.64 11.82
N CYS A 147 -1.17 -30.63 11.95
CA CYS A 147 -1.35 -29.54 12.92
C CYS A 147 -2.61 -28.72 12.65
N LEU A 148 -2.93 -28.46 11.37
CA LEU A 148 -4.18 -27.83 10.98
C LEU A 148 -5.40 -28.68 11.38
N ALA A 149 -5.36 -29.98 11.12
CA ALA A 149 -6.43 -30.90 11.49
C ALA A 149 -6.61 -30.96 13.01
N ILE A 150 -5.52 -31.06 13.77
CA ILE A 150 -5.55 -31.05 15.25
C ILE A 150 -6.12 -29.72 15.76
N ALA A 151 -5.68 -28.59 15.23
CA ALA A 151 -6.18 -27.28 15.62
C ALA A 151 -7.68 -27.15 15.34
N PHE A 152 -8.13 -27.63 14.18
CA PHE A 152 -9.55 -27.62 13.82
C PHE A 152 -10.39 -28.51 14.75
N VAL A 153 -9.93 -29.74 15.03
CA VAL A 153 -10.60 -30.67 15.95
C VAL A 153 -10.67 -30.06 17.35
N LEU A 154 -9.59 -29.50 17.86
CA LEU A 154 -9.57 -28.82 19.15
C LEU A 154 -10.53 -27.60 19.20
N LEU A 155 -10.65 -26.89 18.09
CA LEU A 155 -11.56 -25.76 17.96
C LEU A 155 -13.03 -26.25 18.06
N VAL A 156 -13.37 -27.34 17.37
CA VAL A 156 -14.71 -27.95 17.42
C VAL A 156 -15.02 -28.48 18.81
N ILE A 157 -14.07 -29.20 19.43
CA ILE A 157 -14.21 -29.72 20.79
C ILE A 157 -14.40 -28.58 21.79
N ASN A 158 -13.56 -27.56 21.73
CA ASN A 158 -13.70 -26.38 22.60
C ASN A 158 -15.04 -25.69 22.42
N TYR A 159 -15.49 -25.57 21.17
CA TYR A 159 -16.81 -25.03 20.88
C TYR A 159 -17.93 -25.84 21.52
N ALA A 160 -17.88 -27.17 21.43
CA ALA A 160 -18.88 -28.08 21.99
C ALA A 160 -18.89 -28.06 23.53
N ILE A 161 -17.71 -28.04 24.18
CA ILE A 161 -17.58 -28.08 25.65
C ILE A 161 -17.93 -26.74 26.30
N SER A 162 -17.40 -25.64 25.76
CA SER A 162 -17.51 -24.32 26.39
C SER A 162 -18.87 -23.67 26.19
N LYS A 163 -19.73 -24.23 25.32
CA LYS A 163 -21.02 -23.60 24.93
C LYS A 163 -20.83 -22.09 24.78
N PRO A 164 -19.95 -21.62 23.87
CA PRO A 164 -19.72 -20.20 23.68
C PRO A 164 -21.04 -19.55 23.31
N ASN A 165 -21.11 -18.24 23.55
CA ASN A 165 -22.29 -17.47 23.26
C ASN A 165 -22.82 -17.83 21.87
N VAL A 166 -24.06 -18.40 21.77
CA VAL A 166 -24.64 -19.02 20.55
C VAL A 166 -24.56 -18.12 19.29
N LYS A 167 -24.33 -16.82 19.49
CA LYS A 167 -24.16 -15.84 18.40
C LYS A 167 -22.79 -15.93 17.67
N SER A 168 -21.84 -16.73 18.15
CA SER A 168 -20.51 -16.79 17.49
C SER A 168 -20.50 -17.69 16.27
N LEU A 169 -21.22 -18.82 16.26
CA LEU A 169 -21.28 -19.73 15.13
C LEU A 169 -21.95 -19.11 13.89
N PRO A 170 -23.16 -18.51 13.99
CA PRO A 170 -23.75 -17.80 12.87
C PRO A 170 -22.80 -16.73 12.29
N THR A 171 -22.11 -15.96 13.12
CA THR A 171 -21.17 -14.93 12.66
C THR A 171 -19.98 -15.53 11.89
N ILE A 172 -19.48 -16.70 12.30
CA ILE A 172 -18.40 -17.39 11.58
C ILE A 172 -18.92 -17.89 10.22
N ILE A 173 -20.10 -18.50 10.20
CA ILE A 173 -20.76 -18.96 8.96
C ILE A 173 -20.99 -17.79 8.01
N ASP A 174 -21.53 -16.68 8.51
CA ASP A 174 -21.75 -15.46 7.73
C ASP A 174 -20.43 -14.88 7.20
N ALA A 175 -19.34 -14.97 7.97
CA ALA A 175 -18.02 -14.55 7.52
C ALA A 175 -17.49 -15.41 6.36
N PHE A 176 -17.67 -16.74 6.43
CA PHE A 176 -17.30 -17.65 5.33
C PHE A 176 -18.21 -17.44 4.11
N GLU A 177 -19.50 -17.26 4.29
CA GLU A 177 -20.44 -16.94 3.20
C GLU A 177 -20.06 -15.64 2.49
N ASN A 178 -19.80 -14.57 3.25
CA ASN A 178 -19.35 -13.30 2.69
C ASN A 178 -17.96 -13.41 2.03
N GLY A 179 -17.06 -14.19 2.61
CA GLY A 179 -15.77 -14.52 2.00
C GLY A 179 -15.95 -15.20 0.66
N GLY A 180 -16.81 -16.24 0.57
CA GLY A 180 -17.14 -16.93 -0.67
C GLY A 180 -17.75 -15.99 -1.74
N LYS A 181 -18.69 -15.12 -1.35
CA LYS A 181 -19.26 -14.12 -2.25
C LYS A 181 -18.20 -13.16 -2.80
N ASN A 182 -17.28 -12.72 -1.94
CA ASN A 182 -16.17 -11.86 -2.37
C ASN A 182 -15.21 -12.59 -3.32
N CYS A 183 -14.94 -13.88 -3.09
CA CYS A 183 -14.13 -14.70 -4.00
C CYS A 183 -14.76 -14.81 -5.40
N LEU A 184 -16.08 -14.93 -5.50
CA LEU A 184 -16.77 -14.96 -6.79
C LEU A 184 -16.53 -13.69 -7.61
N SER A 185 -16.68 -12.51 -6.99
CA SER A 185 -16.47 -11.25 -7.70
C SER A 185 -15.01 -11.07 -8.14
N VAL A 186 -14.04 -11.47 -7.30
CA VAL A 186 -12.62 -11.46 -7.67
C VAL A 186 -12.33 -12.46 -8.79
N GLY A 187 -12.86 -13.68 -8.71
CA GLY A 187 -12.67 -14.70 -9.73
C GLY A 187 -13.21 -14.28 -11.10
N ILE A 188 -14.44 -13.73 -11.13
CA ILE A 188 -15.04 -13.19 -12.37
C ILE A 188 -14.17 -12.05 -12.92
N ALA A 189 -13.76 -11.11 -12.08
CA ALA A 189 -12.92 -9.98 -12.49
C ALA A 189 -11.57 -10.46 -13.06
N CYS A 190 -10.92 -11.46 -12.45
CA CYS A 190 -9.68 -12.05 -12.95
C CYS A 190 -9.92 -12.78 -14.29
N GLY A 191 -11.04 -13.52 -14.43
CA GLY A 191 -11.42 -14.17 -15.69
C GLY A 191 -11.62 -13.17 -16.82
N MET A 192 -12.36 -12.08 -16.57
CA MET A 192 -12.56 -10.99 -17.55
C MET A 192 -11.24 -10.31 -17.92
N ALA A 193 -10.39 -10.02 -16.92
CA ALA A 193 -9.06 -9.45 -17.17
C ALA A 193 -8.18 -10.40 -17.99
N GLY A 194 -8.26 -11.72 -17.75
CA GLY A 194 -7.58 -12.73 -18.57
C GLY A 194 -8.04 -12.75 -20.02
N ILE A 195 -9.35 -12.58 -20.28
CA ILE A 195 -9.89 -12.45 -21.63
C ILE A 195 -9.33 -11.19 -22.32
N ILE A 196 -9.33 -10.03 -21.63
CA ILE A 196 -8.77 -8.77 -22.15
C ILE A 196 -7.28 -8.98 -22.49
N ALA A 197 -6.51 -9.54 -21.57
CA ALA A 197 -5.08 -9.83 -21.79
C ALA A 197 -4.87 -10.76 -22.99
N GLY A 198 -5.69 -11.81 -23.14
CA GLY A 198 -5.67 -12.71 -24.29
C GLY A 198 -5.95 -11.98 -25.60
N VAL A 199 -6.98 -11.16 -25.66
CA VAL A 199 -7.32 -10.36 -26.85
C VAL A 199 -6.18 -9.39 -27.20
N VAL A 200 -5.63 -8.66 -26.23
CA VAL A 200 -4.49 -7.74 -26.43
C VAL A 200 -3.28 -8.47 -27.02
N THR A 201 -2.99 -9.67 -26.50
CA THR A 201 -1.87 -10.48 -26.97
C THR A 201 -2.13 -11.02 -28.39
N MET A 202 -3.32 -11.57 -28.65
CA MET A 202 -3.68 -12.15 -29.94
C MET A 202 -3.78 -11.11 -31.06
N THR A 203 -4.26 -9.90 -30.75
CA THR A 203 -4.39 -8.81 -31.72
C THR A 203 -3.11 -8.04 -31.96
N GLY A 204 -2.07 -8.28 -31.13
CA GLY A 204 -0.84 -7.50 -31.16
C GLY A 204 -1.01 -6.05 -30.69
N LEU A 205 -2.16 -5.68 -30.11
CA LEU A 205 -2.45 -4.31 -29.63
C LEU A 205 -1.38 -3.83 -28.64
N GLY A 206 -0.82 -4.72 -27.82
CA GLY A 206 0.28 -4.41 -26.92
C GLY A 206 1.49 -3.83 -27.66
N GLN A 207 1.88 -4.44 -28.81
CA GLN A 207 3.01 -3.97 -29.62
C GLN A 207 2.71 -2.63 -30.27
N VAL A 208 1.46 -2.41 -30.70
CA VAL A 208 1.03 -1.12 -31.26
C VAL A 208 1.14 -0.02 -30.20
N LEU A 209 0.68 -0.29 -28.97
CA LEU A 209 0.80 0.64 -27.85
C LEU A 209 2.26 0.93 -27.48
N ILE A 210 3.12 -0.11 -27.44
CA ILE A 210 4.55 0.05 -27.22
C ILE A 210 5.14 0.97 -28.29
N GLY A 211 4.90 0.65 -29.57
CA GLY A 211 5.40 1.45 -30.70
C GLY A 211 4.93 2.90 -30.67
N ALA A 212 3.65 3.13 -30.36
CA ALA A 212 3.08 4.48 -30.26
C ALA A 212 3.70 5.28 -29.11
N ILE A 213 3.81 4.72 -27.90
CA ILE A 213 4.35 5.44 -26.75
C ILE A 213 5.86 5.67 -26.90
N VAL A 214 6.60 4.67 -27.37
CA VAL A 214 8.04 4.79 -27.62
C VAL A 214 8.31 5.81 -28.72
N GLY A 215 7.52 5.78 -29.80
CA GLY A 215 7.60 6.76 -30.88
C GLY A 215 7.29 8.19 -30.43
N LEU A 216 6.22 8.38 -29.67
CA LEU A 216 5.85 9.70 -29.13
C LEU A 216 6.84 10.21 -28.08
N SER A 217 7.51 9.30 -27.36
CA SER A 217 8.47 9.67 -26.33
C SER A 217 9.83 10.12 -26.92
N ASN A 218 10.10 9.84 -28.18
CA ASN A 218 11.39 10.11 -28.85
C ASN A 218 12.60 9.65 -28.00
N GLY A 219 12.46 8.51 -27.29
CA GLY A 219 13.49 7.97 -26.40
C GLY A 219 13.61 8.67 -25.03
N HIS A 220 12.79 9.68 -24.75
CA HIS A 220 12.80 10.34 -23.43
C HIS A 220 11.97 9.55 -22.42
N LEU A 221 12.62 8.95 -21.42
CA LEU A 221 11.98 8.13 -20.40
C LEU A 221 10.85 8.87 -19.68
N ILE A 222 11.01 10.16 -19.34
CA ILE A 222 9.98 10.94 -18.63
C ILE A 222 8.67 11.01 -19.41
N ILE A 223 8.75 11.19 -20.73
CA ILE A 223 7.58 11.29 -21.60
C ILE A 223 6.87 9.91 -21.65
N ALA A 224 7.64 8.84 -21.81
CA ALA A 224 7.10 7.48 -21.79
C ALA A 224 6.41 7.17 -20.44
N LEU A 225 7.02 7.53 -19.32
CA LEU A 225 6.45 7.37 -17.99
C LEU A 225 5.13 8.14 -17.83
N VAL A 226 5.07 9.40 -18.28
CA VAL A 226 3.85 10.22 -18.22
C VAL A 226 2.74 9.63 -19.10
N LEU A 227 3.05 9.21 -20.32
CA LEU A 227 2.07 8.59 -21.22
C LEU A 227 1.57 7.26 -20.64
N THR A 228 2.48 6.43 -20.11
CA THR A 228 2.11 5.17 -19.46
C THR A 228 1.27 5.41 -18.20
N MET A 229 1.59 6.42 -17.40
CA MET A 229 0.77 6.84 -16.26
C MET A 229 -0.67 7.16 -16.69
N LEU A 230 -0.84 7.98 -17.72
CA LEU A 230 -2.15 8.33 -18.24
C LEU A 230 -2.92 7.10 -18.74
N CYS A 231 -2.25 6.21 -19.48
CA CYS A 231 -2.83 4.93 -19.90
C CYS A 231 -3.29 4.09 -18.70
N CYS A 232 -2.43 3.94 -17.68
CA CYS A 232 -2.76 3.18 -16.48
C CYS A 232 -3.97 3.78 -15.73
N ILE A 233 -4.02 5.10 -15.57
CA ILE A 233 -5.16 5.75 -14.92
C ILE A 233 -6.46 5.52 -15.72
N VAL A 234 -6.42 5.69 -17.03
CA VAL A 234 -7.61 5.50 -17.89
C VAL A 234 -8.07 4.04 -17.88
N LEU A 235 -7.16 3.09 -18.07
CA LEU A 235 -7.49 1.66 -18.09
C LEU A 235 -7.90 1.15 -16.70
N GLY A 236 -7.42 1.78 -15.64
CA GLY A 236 -7.71 1.42 -14.24
C GLY A 236 -9.05 1.91 -13.71
N MET A 237 -9.74 2.78 -14.44
CA MET A 237 -10.99 3.38 -13.98
C MET A 237 -12.10 2.36 -13.79
N GLY A 238 -12.57 2.22 -12.53
CA GLY A 238 -13.72 1.39 -12.19
C GLY A 238 -13.48 -0.12 -12.20
N VAL A 239 -12.22 -0.55 -12.26
CA VAL A 239 -11.84 -1.97 -12.27
C VAL A 239 -11.29 -2.38 -10.90
N PRO A 240 -11.68 -3.53 -10.33
CA PRO A 240 -11.09 -4.04 -9.09
C PRO A 240 -9.56 -4.16 -9.18
N THR A 241 -8.84 -3.87 -8.10
CA THR A 241 -7.37 -3.76 -8.06
C THR A 241 -6.63 -4.96 -8.64
N THR A 242 -7.13 -6.17 -8.43
CA THR A 242 -6.53 -7.40 -8.95
C THR A 242 -6.62 -7.50 -10.47
N ALA A 243 -7.83 -7.29 -11.01
CA ALA A 243 -8.08 -7.31 -12.46
C ALA A 243 -7.38 -6.14 -13.14
N ASN A 244 -7.42 -4.97 -12.52
CA ASN A 244 -6.69 -3.79 -12.96
C ASN A 244 -5.20 -4.08 -13.13
N TYR A 245 -4.56 -4.70 -12.13
CA TYR A 245 -3.15 -5.05 -12.23
C TYR A 245 -2.86 -6.00 -13.40
N ILE A 246 -3.69 -7.03 -13.65
CA ILE A 246 -3.49 -7.96 -14.77
C ILE A 246 -3.50 -7.19 -16.10
N ILE A 247 -4.49 -6.32 -16.30
CA ILE A 247 -4.59 -5.48 -17.51
C ILE A 247 -3.32 -4.63 -17.68
N MET A 248 -2.89 -3.93 -16.62
CA MET A 248 -1.72 -3.07 -16.66
C MET A 248 -0.42 -3.86 -16.92
N ALA A 249 -0.28 -5.02 -16.28
CA ALA A 249 0.90 -5.86 -16.38
C ALA A 249 1.08 -6.42 -17.79
N THR A 250 -0.02 -6.68 -18.49
CA THR A 250 0.02 -7.23 -19.85
C THR A 250 0.06 -6.15 -20.94
N THR A 251 -0.46 -4.94 -20.68
CA THR A 251 -0.54 -3.87 -21.68
C THR A 251 0.51 -2.78 -21.46
N CYS A 252 0.64 -2.28 -20.25
CA CYS A 252 1.45 -1.09 -19.93
C CYS A 252 2.87 -1.43 -19.44
N ALA A 253 3.04 -2.48 -18.62
CA ALA A 253 4.36 -2.82 -18.11
C ALA A 253 5.38 -3.17 -19.21
N PRO A 254 5.02 -3.87 -20.30
CA PRO A 254 5.92 -4.12 -21.41
C PRO A 254 6.40 -2.85 -22.12
N ILE A 255 5.61 -1.76 -22.13
CA ILE A 255 6.00 -0.47 -22.71
C ILE A 255 7.26 0.05 -22.02
N LEU A 256 7.27 0.02 -20.70
CA LEU A 256 8.39 0.50 -19.90
C LEU A 256 9.54 -0.49 -19.86
N ALA A 257 9.27 -1.78 -19.70
CA ALA A 257 10.29 -2.81 -19.59
C ALA A 257 10.98 -3.08 -20.93
N SER A 258 10.23 -3.46 -21.96
CA SER A 258 10.79 -3.84 -23.27
C SER A 258 10.97 -2.62 -24.17
N GLY A 259 10.08 -1.62 -24.10
CA GLY A 259 10.13 -0.45 -24.96
C GLY A 259 11.18 0.58 -24.51
N MET A 260 11.33 0.79 -23.21
CA MET A 260 12.23 1.82 -22.64
C MET A 260 13.40 1.26 -21.83
N GLY A 261 13.54 -0.07 -21.73
CA GLY A 261 14.62 -0.71 -20.99
C GLY A 261 14.56 -0.55 -19.48
N LEU A 262 13.40 -0.22 -18.93
CA LEU A 262 13.23 -0.11 -17.48
C LEU A 262 13.30 -1.50 -16.83
N ASN A 263 13.81 -1.56 -15.59
CA ASN A 263 13.79 -2.82 -14.85
C ASN A 263 12.37 -3.38 -14.74
N LEU A 264 12.19 -4.69 -14.98
CA LEU A 264 10.90 -5.36 -15.02
C LEU A 264 10.09 -5.13 -13.73
N MET A 265 10.72 -5.24 -12.55
CA MET A 265 10.06 -4.99 -11.27
C MET A 265 9.59 -3.54 -11.15
N ALA A 266 10.44 -2.58 -11.55
CA ALA A 266 10.10 -1.16 -11.52
C ALA A 266 8.94 -0.86 -12.48
N ALA A 267 8.92 -1.44 -13.67
CA ALA A 267 7.84 -1.30 -14.64
C ALA A 267 6.49 -1.83 -14.09
N HIS A 268 6.50 -3.04 -13.52
CA HIS A 268 5.30 -3.63 -12.92
C HIS A 268 4.80 -2.84 -11.70
N MET A 269 5.72 -2.40 -10.82
CA MET A 269 5.34 -1.56 -9.67
C MET A 269 4.81 -0.20 -10.12
N PHE A 270 5.39 0.41 -11.16
CA PHE A 270 4.92 1.68 -11.73
C PHE A 270 3.48 1.56 -12.21
N CYS A 271 3.19 0.57 -13.03
CA CYS A 271 1.85 0.31 -13.54
C CYS A 271 0.86 0.02 -12.41
N PHE A 272 1.27 -0.76 -11.42
CA PHE A 272 0.43 -1.09 -10.26
C PHE A 272 0.07 0.15 -9.43
N TYR A 273 1.02 1.05 -9.18
CA TYR A 273 0.74 2.30 -8.46
C TYR A 273 -0.30 3.14 -9.18
N PHE A 274 -0.18 3.35 -10.49
CA PHE A 274 -1.12 4.16 -11.24
C PHE A 274 -2.46 3.49 -11.48
N GLY A 275 -2.50 2.18 -11.53
CA GLY A 275 -3.73 1.41 -11.49
C GLY A 275 -4.55 1.67 -10.22
N ILE A 276 -3.90 1.67 -9.05
CA ILE A 276 -4.57 1.92 -7.76
C ILE A 276 -4.99 3.39 -7.62
N VAL A 277 -4.14 4.30 -8.07
CA VAL A 277 -4.43 5.75 -8.00
C VAL A 277 -5.67 6.14 -8.81
N ALA A 278 -6.04 5.36 -9.82
CA ALA A 278 -7.27 5.55 -10.57
C ALA A 278 -8.53 5.56 -9.68
N ASP A 279 -8.55 4.76 -8.60
CA ASP A 279 -9.68 4.68 -7.66
C ASP A 279 -9.88 5.93 -6.79
N ILE A 280 -8.90 6.82 -6.72
CA ILE A 280 -8.97 8.10 -5.99
C ILE A 280 -8.89 9.31 -6.90
N THR A 281 -8.77 9.10 -8.22
CA THR A 281 -8.58 10.17 -9.21
C THR A 281 -9.88 10.44 -9.96
N PRO A 282 -10.36 11.71 -10.05
CA PRO A 282 -11.49 12.06 -10.92
C PRO A 282 -11.21 11.65 -12.39
N PRO A 283 -12.24 11.26 -13.16
CA PRO A 283 -13.68 11.39 -12.86
C PRO A 283 -14.30 10.20 -12.12
N VAL A 284 -13.66 9.05 -12.05
CA VAL A 284 -14.27 7.82 -11.50
C VAL A 284 -14.14 7.74 -9.98
N ALA A 285 -12.95 7.91 -9.40
CA ALA A 285 -12.66 8.11 -7.98
C ALA A 285 -13.54 7.32 -6.98
N LEU A 286 -13.78 6.01 -7.21
CA LEU A 286 -14.75 5.19 -6.46
C LEU A 286 -14.54 5.24 -4.95
N ALA A 287 -13.29 5.10 -4.50
CA ALA A 287 -12.95 5.14 -3.07
C ALA A 287 -13.25 6.52 -2.45
N ALA A 288 -12.99 7.59 -3.19
CA ALA A 288 -13.29 8.95 -2.73
C ALA A 288 -14.80 9.22 -2.67
N TYR A 289 -15.57 8.67 -3.60
CA TYR A 289 -17.03 8.79 -3.59
C TYR A 289 -17.65 8.01 -2.44
N ALA A 290 -17.16 6.80 -2.16
CA ALA A 290 -17.59 6.05 -0.97
C ALA A 290 -17.28 6.84 0.32
N GLY A 291 -16.08 7.42 0.44
CA GLY A 291 -15.72 8.30 1.56
C GLY A 291 -16.59 9.55 1.64
N SER A 292 -16.99 10.13 0.49
CA SER A 292 -17.87 11.30 0.45
C SER A 292 -19.27 11.01 0.99
N ALA A 293 -19.80 9.81 0.71
CA ALA A 293 -21.10 9.37 1.21
C ALA A 293 -21.09 9.24 2.75
N ILE A 294 -20.02 8.68 3.33
CA ILE A 294 -19.82 8.58 4.77
C ILE A 294 -19.70 9.97 5.40
N ALA A 295 -18.91 10.85 4.81
CA ALA A 295 -18.66 12.22 5.27
C ALA A 295 -19.81 13.19 4.97
N LYS A 296 -20.85 12.77 4.23
CA LYS A 296 -21.94 13.62 3.72
C LYS A 296 -21.42 14.85 2.99
N ALA A 297 -20.35 14.68 2.20
CA ALA A 297 -19.65 15.75 1.48
C ALA A 297 -19.87 15.63 -0.03
N PRO A 298 -19.70 16.73 -0.82
CA PRO A 298 -19.82 16.67 -2.28
C PRO A 298 -18.80 15.73 -2.90
N PRO A 299 -19.22 14.72 -3.71
CA PRO A 299 -18.35 13.64 -4.20
C PRO A 299 -17.15 14.15 -5.00
N MET A 300 -17.37 14.99 -6.00
CA MET A 300 -16.30 15.51 -6.87
C MET A 300 -15.28 16.36 -6.10
N LYS A 301 -15.73 17.17 -5.13
CA LYS A 301 -14.84 17.95 -4.27
C LYS A 301 -14.00 17.07 -3.36
N THR A 302 -14.59 15.97 -2.88
CA THR A 302 -13.88 14.95 -2.08
C THR A 302 -12.84 14.25 -2.93
N ALA A 303 -13.15 13.87 -4.17
CA ALA A 303 -12.20 13.23 -5.08
C ALA A 303 -10.99 14.13 -5.39
N TRP A 304 -11.20 15.41 -5.71
CA TRP A 304 -10.11 16.37 -5.89
C TRP A 304 -9.24 16.54 -4.64
N ASN A 305 -9.84 16.57 -3.45
CA ASN A 305 -9.08 16.62 -2.22
C ASN A 305 -8.31 15.31 -1.96
N ALA A 306 -8.89 14.16 -2.26
CA ALA A 306 -8.24 12.86 -2.14
C ALA A 306 -7.00 12.78 -3.05
N THR A 307 -7.12 13.18 -4.32
CA THR A 307 -6.01 13.25 -5.27
C THR A 307 -4.88 14.17 -4.78
N ARG A 308 -5.22 15.34 -4.24
CA ARG A 308 -4.23 16.27 -3.67
C ARG A 308 -3.52 15.71 -2.45
N LEU A 309 -4.22 15.01 -1.58
CA LEU A 309 -3.63 14.38 -0.40
C LEU A 309 -2.73 13.20 -0.79
N ALA A 310 -3.12 12.46 -1.83
CA ALA A 310 -2.40 11.30 -2.32
C ALA A 310 -1.32 11.63 -3.36
N ILE A 311 -0.88 12.90 -3.46
CA ILE A 311 0.10 13.32 -4.48
C ILE A 311 1.41 12.49 -4.43
N ALA A 312 1.79 12.01 -3.25
CA ALA A 312 2.93 11.12 -3.08
C ALA A 312 2.82 9.84 -3.94
N ALA A 313 1.61 9.30 -4.12
CA ALA A 313 1.38 8.13 -4.96
C ALA A 313 1.68 8.39 -6.45
N PHE A 314 1.54 9.63 -6.90
CA PHE A 314 1.89 10.03 -8.27
C PHE A 314 3.39 10.24 -8.46
N ILE A 315 4.11 10.56 -7.39
CA ILE A 315 5.53 10.95 -7.45
C ILE A 315 6.45 9.76 -7.22
N ILE A 316 6.14 8.91 -6.24
CA ILE A 316 6.99 7.78 -5.85
C ILE A 316 7.33 6.84 -7.01
N PRO A 317 6.40 6.51 -7.94
CA PRO A 317 6.72 5.69 -9.10
C PRO A 317 7.82 6.25 -9.98
N TYR A 318 7.89 7.56 -10.14
CA TYR A 318 8.97 8.20 -10.89
C TYR A 318 10.31 8.08 -10.17
N ILE A 319 10.34 8.20 -8.83
CA ILE A 319 11.57 8.06 -8.05
C ILE A 319 12.19 6.69 -8.29
N PHE A 320 11.43 5.60 -8.12
CA PHE A 320 11.99 4.26 -8.30
C PHE A 320 12.18 3.86 -9.78
N ALA A 321 11.49 4.51 -10.72
CA ALA A 321 11.73 4.32 -12.15
C ALA A 321 13.09 4.89 -12.56
N TYR A 322 13.48 6.04 -12.01
CA TYR A 322 14.79 6.64 -12.24
C TYR A 322 15.89 6.02 -11.37
N ASN A 323 15.55 5.61 -10.15
CA ASN A 323 16.50 5.02 -9.22
C ASN A 323 15.95 3.74 -8.57
N ASN A 324 16.30 2.61 -9.17
CA ASN A 324 15.85 1.30 -8.73
C ASN A 324 16.34 0.92 -7.30
N ALA A 325 17.31 1.65 -6.72
CA ALA A 325 17.78 1.39 -5.36
C ALA A 325 16.67 1.60 -4.31
N LEU A 326 15.67 2.47 -4.57
CA LEU A 326 14.52 2.65 -3.69
C LEU A 326 13.69 1.37 -3.51
N ILE A 327 13.70 0.48 -4.50
CA ILE A 327 13.02 -0.81 -4.48
C ILE A 327 14.00 -1.99 -4.31
N PHE A 328 15.20 -1.72 -3.83
CA PHE A 328 16.26 -2.71 -3.61
C PHE A 328 16.56 -3.57 -4.86
N VAL A 329 16.63 -2.94 -6.04
CA VAL A 329 16.95 -3.59 -7.31
C VAL A 329 18.18 -2.91 -7.93
N GLY A 330 19.13 -3.72 -8.45
CA GLY A 330 20.37 -3.25 -9.08
C GLY A 330 21.61 -3.55 -8.26
N SER A 331 22.79 -3.22 -8.83
CA SER A 331 24.11 -3.41 -8.21
C SER A 331 24.47 -2.34 -7.17
N ASP A 332 23.78 -1.18 -7.19
CA ASP A 332 24.13 0.00 -6.39
C ASP A 332 23.32 0.15 -5.11
N VAL A 333 22.77 -0.95 -4.60
CA VAL A 333 21.98 -0.97 -3.34
C VAL A 333 22.95 -0.89 -2.15
N LYS A 334 23.60 0.28 -1.97
CA LYS A 334 24.35 0.59 -0.76
C LYS A 334 23.43 1.31 0.23
N PHE A 335 23.58 1.01 1.51
CA PHE A 335 22.77 1.64 2.58
C PHE A 335 22.78 3.16 2.49
N LEU A 336 23.94 3.78 2.25
CA LEU A 336 24.08 5.23 2.13
C LEU A 336 23.30 5.80 0.93
N SER A 337 23.30 5.10 -0.19
CA SER A 337 22.56 5.48 -1.39
C SER A 337 21.05 5.43 -1.15
N VAL A 338 20.57 4.35 -0.54
CA VAL A 338 19.13 4.23 -0.19
C VAL A 338 18.74 5.30 0.82
N ALA A 339 19.56 5.54 1.86
CA ALA A 339 19.29 6.56 2.86
C ALA A 339 19.21 7.97 2.26
N SER A 340 20.13 8.33 1.36
CA SER A 340 20.10 9.63 0.68
C SER A 340 18.83 9.81 -0.15
N ILE A 341 18.42 8.78 -0.92
CA ILE A 341 17.18 8.81 -1.71
C ILE A 341 15.95 8.99 -0.81
N VAL A 342 15.87 8.24 0.29
CA VAL A 342 14.74 8.32 1.23
C VAL A 342 14.66 9.70 1.89
N ILE A 343 15.81 10.27 2.29
CA ILE A 343 15.86 11.62 2.88
C ILE A 343 15.43 12.67 1.86
N SER A 344 16.00 12.65 0.65
CA SER A 344 15.66 13.58 -0.41
C SER A 344 14.18 13.47 -0.79
N ALA A 345 13.67 12.24 -1.01
CA ALA A 345 12.27 12.00 -1.29
C ALA A 345 11.34 12.48 -0.16
N THR A 346 11.72 12.29 1.10
CA THR A 346 10.96 12.75 2.26
C THR A 346 10.86 14.28 2.29
N LEU A 347 11.97 14.97 2.11
CA LEU A 347 12.01 16.45 2.09
C LEU A 347 11.28 16.98 0.86
N GLY A 348 11.46 16.35 -0.31
CA GLY A 348 10.76 16.69 -1.54
C GLY A 348 9.25 16.57 -1.39
N MET A 349 8.77 15.46 -0.81
CA MET A 349 7.34 15.28 -0.55
C MET A 349 6.79 16.25 0.49
N ALA A 350 7.55 16.59 1.53
CA ALA A 350 7.16 17.59 2.50
C ALA A 350 7.01 18.97 1.82
N SER A 351 7.93 19.31 0.92
CA SER A 351 7.87 20.54 0.13
C SER A 351 6.63 20.58 -0.78
N ILE A 352 6.37 19.49 -1.53
CA ILE A 352 5.23 19.39 -2.42
C ILE A 352 3.91 19.41 -1.63
N ALA A 353 3.81 18.65 -0.55
CA ALA A 353 2.61 18.60 0.29
C ALA A 353 2.30 19.97 0.87
N SER A 354 3.30 20.68 1.41
CA SER A 354 3.12 22.02 1.98
C SER A 354 2.73 23.04 0.91
N GLY A 355 3.35 22.99 -0.27
CA GLY A 355 3.01 23.86 -1.42
C GLY A 355 1.60 23.64 -1.92
N LEU A 356 1.15 22.38 -2.06
CA LEU A 356 -0.22 22.06 -2.47
C LEU A 356 -1.26 22.45 -1.43
N MET A 357 -0.99 22.21 -0.13
CA MET A 357 -1.89 22.62 0.96
C MET A 357 -1.85 24.13 1.18
N GLY A 358 -0.78 24.80 0.74
CA GLY A 358 -0.59 26.24 0.88
C GLY A 358 -0.33 26.68 2.31
N TYR A 359 0.33 25.81 3.11
CA TYR A 359 0.68 26.05 4.50
C TYR A 359 1.97 25.31 4.86
N LEU A 360 2.88 25.98 5.56
CA LEU A 360 4.08 25.37 6.14
C LEU A 360 4.24 25.81 7.61
N ILE A 361 4.55 27.06 7.86
CA ILE A 361 4.56 27.70 9.19
C ILE A 361 3.33 28.64 9.31
N ARG A 362 2.95 29.26 8.22
CA ARG A 362 1.78 30.14 8.05
C ARG A 362 1.16 29.90 6.65
N ASP A 363 0.04 30.57 6.37
CA ASP A 363 -0.53 30.58 5.03
C ASP A 363 0.46 31.13 4.00
N MET A 364 0.56 30.46 2.85
CA MET A 364 1.53 30.78 1.81
C MET A 364 0.92 31.58 0.66
N LYS A 365 1.67 32.57 0.19
CA LYS A 365 1.42 33.27 -1.06
C LYS A 365 1.62 32.30 -2.25
N TRP A 366 0.95 32.56 -3.37
CA TRP A 366 0.97 31.69 -4.54
C TRP A 366 2.38 31.41 -5.07
N ILE A 367 3.27 32.41 -5.08
CA ILE A 367 4.65 32.28 -5.53
C ILE A 367 5.43 31.26 -4.65
N SER A 368 5.32 31.36 -3.33
CA SER A 368 5.98 30.42 -2.40
C SER A 368 5.46 28.99 -2.56
N ARG A 369 4.18 28.82 -2.91
CA ARG A 369 3.57 27.51 -3.17
C ARG A 369 4.14 26.88 -4.43
N ILE A 370 4.23 27.63 -5.53
CA ILE A 370 4.83 27.16 -6.79
C ILE A 370 6.31 26.82 -6.57
N ALA A 371 7.06 27.70 -5.88
CA ALA A 371 8.46 27.47 -5.59
C ALA A 371 8.68 26.17 -4.79
N LEU A 372 7.86 25.90 -3.76
CA LEU A 372 7.97 24.65 -3.00
C LEU A 372 7.60 23.42 -3.78
N VAL A 373 6.59 23.49 -4.65
CA VAL A 373 6.24 22.36 -5.52
C VAL A 373 7.37 22.10 -6.52
N ALA A 374 7.90 23.13 -7.17
CA ALA A 374 9.01 23.01 -8.10
C ALA A 374 10.30 22.50 -7.40
N GLY A 375 10.66 23.08 -6.26
CA GLY A 375 11.81 22.62 -5.46
C GLY A 375 11.67 21.18 -4.98
N GLY A 376 10.45 20.79 -4.56
CA GLY A 376 10.17 19.41 -4.18
C GLY A 376 10.27 18.43 -5.35
N LEU A 377 9.81 18.81 -6.55
CA LEU A 377 9.97 18.00 -7.76
C LEU A 377 11.45 17.83 -8.16
N LEU A 378 12.28 18.85 -7.98
CA LEU A 378 13.74 18.74 -8.21
C LEU A 378 14.36 17.68 -7.27
N MET A 379 13.90 17.57 -6.02
CA MET A 379 14.39 16.56 -5.06
C MET A 379 13.85 15.14 -5.35
N VAL A 380 12.87 15.00 -6.22
CA VAL A 380 12.34 13.71 -6.68
C VAL A 380 13.22 13.12 -7.79
N ILE A 381 13.82 13.97 -8.60
CA ILE A 381 14.75 13.56 -9.68
C ILE A 381 16.08 13.21 -9.04
N PRO A 382 16.57 11.95 -9.17
CA PRO A 382 17.82 11.56 -8.52
C PRO A 382 19.01 12.35 -9.06
N GLY A 383 19.71 13.05 -8.18
CA GLY A 383 20.91 13.82 -8.53
C GLY A 383 21.34 14.75 -7.40
N THR A 384 22.62 14.77 -7.04
CA THR A 384 23.12 15.62 -5.96
C THR A 384 22.86 17.11 -6.21
N VAL A 385 22.95 17.54 -7.47
CA VAL A 385 22.69 18.93 -7.87
C VAL A 385 21.22 19.30 -7.75
N THR A 386 20.32 18.42 -8.21
CA THR A 386 18.87 18.60 -8.13
C THR A 386 18.38 18.59 -6.68
N ASP A 387 18.94 17.71 -5.85
CA ASP A 387 18.65 17.62 -4.42
C ASP A 387 19.09 18.89 -3.69
N LEU A 388 20.29 19.39 -3.96
CA LEU A 388 20.80 20.64 -3.35
C LEU A 388 19.97 21.86 -3.80
N ALA A 389 19.61 21.94 -5.08
CA ALA A 389 18.77 23.02 -5.60
C ALA A 389 17.39 23.02 -4.96
N GLY A 390 16.74 21.86 -4.86
CA GLY A 390 15.43 21.71 -4.20
C GLY A 390 15.49 22.03 -2.71
N LEU A 391 16.55 21.56 -2.03
CA LEU A 391 16.78 21.89 -0.62
C LEU A 391 16.99 23.40 -0.39
N ALA A 392 17.75 24.06 -1.26
CA ALA A 392 17.95 25.49 -1.21
C ALA A 392 16.62 26.26 -1.32
N VAL A 393 15.74 25.87 -2.26
CA VAL A 393 14.40 26.45 -2.40
C VAL A 393 13.58 26.26 -1.11
N LEU A 394 13.58 25.06 -0.55
CA LEU A 394 12.87 24.75 0.71
C LEU A 394 13.36 25.63 1.84
N VAL A 395 14.68 25.75 2.01
CA VAL A 395 15.31 26.57 3.08
C VAL A 395 14.97 28.04 2.89
N VAL A 396 15.08 28.59 1.68
CA VAL A 396 14.74 29.98 1.37
C VAL A 396 13.28 30.27 1.75
N VAL A 397 12.34 29.44 1.33
CA VAL A 397 10.93 29.62 1.66
C VAL A 397 10.67 29.50 3.17
N LEU A 398 11.33 28.56 3.85
CA LEU A 398 11.26 28.42 5.31
C LEU A 398 11.75 29.69 6.03
N VAL A 399 12.87 30.25 5.62
CA VAL A 399 13.44 31.47 6.19
C VAL A 399 12.51 32.66 5.96
N LEU A 400 12.04 32.84 4.74
CA LEU A 400 11.08 33.91 4.42
C LEU A 400 9.80 33.81 5.27
N GLN A 401 9.23 32.63 5.41
CA GLN A 401 8.05 32.43 6.25
C GLN A 401 8.31 32.68 7.75
N ARG A 402 9.50 32.34 8.26
CA ARG A 402 9.86 32.63 9.64
C ARG A 402 9.98 34.14 9.88
N ILE A 403 10.58 34.87 8.94
CA ILE A 403 10.72 36.35 9.04
C ILE A 403 9.32 36.98 9.00
N GLU A 404 8.46 36.60 8.06
CA GLU A 404 7.10 37.13 7.99
C GLU A 404 6.28 36.81 9.25
N ASN A 405 6.36 35.56 9.75
CA ASN A 405 5.65 35.18 10.99
C ASN A 405 6.11 35.96 12.24
N LYS A 406 7.40 36.30 12.30
CA LYS A 406 7.91 37.18 13.38
C LYS A 406 7.36 38.62 13.28
N LYS A 407 7.26 39.18 12.06
CA LYS A 407 6.68 40.49 11.82
C LYS A 407 5.19 40.54 12.19
N ASP A 408 4.42 39.52 11.82
CA ASP A 408 2.99 39.46 12.16
C ASP A 408 2.76 39.35 13.68
N LYS A 409 3.58 38.55 14.38
CA LYS A 409 3.50 38.46 15.85
C LYS A 409 3.89 39.74 16.54
N ALA A 410 4.89 40.45 16.04
CA ALA A 410 5.28 41.75 16.56
C ALA A 410 4.19 42.83 16.34
N ALA A 411 3.52 42.81 15.18
CA ALA A 411 2.39 43.69 14.88
C ALA A 411 1.13 43.37 15.70
N ALA A 412 0.93 42.11 16.13
CA ALA A 412 -0.22 41.68 16.94
C ALA A 412 0.02 41.92 18.47
N SER A 413 1.24 42.29 18.89
CA SER A 413 1.60 42.58 20.27
C SER A 413 1.63 44.09 20.57
N VAL A 414 1.41 44.93 19.57
CA VAL A 414 1.18 46.39 19.65
C VAL A 414 -0.31 46.69 19.51
#